data_fef4418440a169a2e32e59150bd2b629
#
_entry.id   fef4418440a169a2e32e59150bd2b629
#
_cell.length_a   1.000
_cell.length_b   1.000
_cell.length_c   1.000
_cell.angle_alpha   90.00
_cell.angle_beta   90.00
_cell.angle_gamma   90.00
#
_symmetry.space_group_name_H-M   'P 1'
#
loop_
_entity.id
_entity.type
_entity.pdbx_description
1 polymer ?
#
loop_
_entity_poly.entity_id
_entity_poly.type
_entity_poly.pdbx_seq_one_letter_code
_entity_poly.pdbx_strand_id
1 'polypeptide(L)'
;MSLKLINIGELVTYNSEKKSMVILKDIEIAIENGKISDIGTLVGDCDEILDCKKKLITPGYIDSHTHPVFVNSRYNDFFDRLSGLTYKNIQEKGGGIISSIKDVRKASYKKLIRCVKDRMDRFINMGTTTVECKTGYGLSLESELKSLDVLDKVNSIHEIDIIATFMGAHAIPPEYTNNRSDYVKIICDDMIPSVKKQGIAIFNDVFCEEGYFSIEESRKIMLTAKLHGLFNRIHADEFNDFGGGELAAETHAISADHLMNISEKNIGKMVDNGVIGTLLPGTTF
;
A
#
# COMPACT_ATOMS: atom_id res chain seq x y z
N MET A 1 16.02 9.46 -26.67
CA MET A 1 15.17 8.37 -27.19
C MET A 1 13.73 8.83 -27.09
N SER A 2 13.05 8.87 -28.23
CA SER A 2 11.64 9.27 -28.32
C SER A 2 10.82 8.14 -28.90
N LEU A 3 9.56 8.02 -28.47
CA LEU A 3 8.61 6.98 -28.87
C LEU A 3 7.28 7.63 -29.27
N LYS A 4 6.74 7.20 -30.41
CA LYS A 4 5.43 7.60 -30.90
C LYS A 4 4.45 6.43 -30.83
N LEU A 5 3.31 6.64 -30.18
CA LEU A 5 2.19 5.69 -30.15
C LEU A 5 1.20 6.12 -31.24
N ILE A 6 0.93 5.22 -32.19
CA ILE A 6 -0.01 5.44 -33.28
C ILE A 6 -1.16 4.43 -33.28
N ASN A 7 -2.17 4.68 -34.08
CA ASN A 7 -3.31 3.76 -34.28
C ASN A 7 -3.97 3.38 -32.93
N ILE A 8 -4.13 4.38 -32.05
CA ILE A 8 -4.81 4.26 -30.76
C ILE A 8 -6.32 4.15 -31.01
N GLY A 9 -6.98 3.16 -30.39
CA GLY A 9 -8.44 3.03 -30.48
C GLY A 9 -9.14 4.11 -29.68
N GLU A 10 -8.83 4.13 -28.39
CA GLU A 10 -9.30 5.16 -27.44
C GLU A 10 -8.19 5.44 -26.41
N LEU A 11 -8.00 6.70 -26.08
CA LEU A 11 -7.22 7.11 -24.89
C LEU A 11 -8.21 7.56 -23.83
N VAL A 12 -8.21 6.88 -22.68
CA VAL A 12 -8.97 7.30 -21.48
C VAL A 12 -7.99 7.93 -20.50
N THR A 13 -8.15 9.20 -20.19
CA THR A 13 -7.25 9.93 -19.28
C THR A 13 -7.98 11.01 -18.51
N TYR A 14 -7.36 11.53 -17.45
CA TYR A 14 -7.89 12.65 -16.69
C TYR A 14 -7.47 13.97 -17.33
N ASN A 15 -8.42 14.85 -17.55
CA ASN A 15 -8.17 16.23 -18.01
C ASN A 15 -8.25 17.17 -16.82
N SER A 16 -7.14 17.82 -16.48
CA SER A 16 -7.01 18.70 -15.32
C SER A 16 -7.82 20.01 -15.46
N GLU A 17 -7.99 20.52 -16.68
CA GLU A 17 -8.77 21.74 -16.94
C GLU A 17 -10.27 21.47 -16.78
N LYS A 18 -10.74 20.34 -17.35
CA LYS A 18 -12.14 19.90 -17.23
C LYS A 18 -12.45 19.25 -15.89
N LYS A 19 -11.42 18.93 -15.09
CA LYS A 19 -11.53 18.19 -13.82
C LYS A 19 -12.35 16.89 -13.96
N SER A 20 -12.19 16.19 -15.08
CA SER A 20 -12.96 14.98 -15.41
C SER A 20 -12.16 14.02 -16.26
N MET A 21 -12.59 12.74 -16.26
CA MET A 21 -12.13 11.75 -17.23
C MET A 21 -12.61 12.13 -18.63
N VAL A 22 -11.74 11.98 -19.61
CA VAL A 22 -12.04 12.19 -21.04
C VAL A 22 -11.65 10.97 -21.84
N ILE A 23 -12.37 10.77 -22.97
CA ILE A 23 -12.06 9.76 -23.97
C ILE A 23 -11.67 10.50 -25.25
N LEU A 24 -10.44 10.28 -25.71
CA LEU A 24 -9.92 10.83 -26.96
C LEU A 24 -9.80 9.74 -27.99
N LYS A 25 -10.14 10.06 -29.27
CA LYS A 25 -10.09 9.15 -30.40
C LYS A 25 -9.28 9.78 -31.53
N ASP A 26 -8.80 8.94 -32.43
CA ASP A 26 -8.04 9.36 -33.60
C ASP A 26 -6.87 10.29 -33.24
N ILE A 27 -6.12 9.88 -32.22
CA ILE A 27 -4.98 10.62 -31.69
C ILE A 27 -3.71 9.76 -31.67
N GLU A 28 -2.59 10.44 -31.57
CA GLU A 28 -1.25 9.90 -31.36
C GLU A 28 -0.67 10.47 -30.07
N ILE A 29 0.34 9.80 -29.52
CA ILE A 29 1.06 10.25 -28.33
C ILE A 29 2.56 10.23 -28.65
N ALA A 30 3.25 11.35 -28.40
CA ALA A 30 4.70 11.43 -28.40
C ALA A 30 5.24 11.35 -26.97
N ILE A 31 6.31 10.58 -26.80
CA ILE A 31 7.01 10.39 -25.53
C ILE A 31 8.48 10.71 -25.75
N GLU A 32 9.04 11.65 -24.99
CA GLU A 32 10.44 12.03 -25.02
C GLU A 32 11.04 11.97 -23.63
N ASN A 33 12.19 11.31 -23.51
CA ASN A 33 12.91 11.18 -22.23
C ASN A 33 12.02 10.63 -21.09
N GLY A 34 11.14 9.64 -21.41
CA GLY A 34 10.25 9.01 -20.45
C GLY A 34 9.03 9.85 -20.04
N LYS A 35 8.76 10.97 -20.71
CA LYS A 35 7.60 11.83 -20.46
C LYS A 35 6.77 12.02 -21.71
N ILE A 36 5.45 12.11 -21.55
CA ILE A 36 4.55 12.50 -22.63
C ILE A 36 4.89 13.93 -23.01
N SER A 37 5.35 14.15 -24.25
CA SER A 37 5.69 15.47 -24.79
C SER A 37 4.53 16.09 -25.58
N ASP A 38 3.70 15.26 -26.23
CA ASP A 38 2.57 15.74 -27.01
C ASP A 38 1.45 14.68 -27.10
N ILE A 39 0.20 15.14 -27.22
CA ILE A 39 -1.00 14.31 -27.49
C ILE A 39 -1.85 15.08 -28.51
N GLY A 40 -2.02 14.54 -29.70
CA GLY A 40 -2.77 15.21 -30.76
C GLY A 40 -3.20 14.27 -31.89
N THR A 41 -3.88 14.81 -32.89
CA THR A 41 -4.26 14.06 -34.11
C THR A 41 -3.07 13.72 -34.98
N LEU A 42 -2.00 14.49 -34.86
CA LEU A 42 -0.72 14.29 -35.51
C LEU A 42 0.36 14.86 -34.58
N VAL A 43 1.26 14.01 -34.10
CA VAL A 43 2.41 14.43 -33.31
C VAL A 43 3.69 14.37 -34.14
N GLY A 44 4.75 15.04 -33.67
CA GLY A 44 6.04 15.05 -34.35
C GLY A 44 6.66 13.67 -34.60
N ASP A 45 7.72 13.62 -35.41
CA ASP A 45 8.47 12.39 -35.66
C ASP A 45 9.27 12.00 -34.42
N CYS A 46 9.35 10.68 -34.17
CA CYS A 46 10.09 10.09 -33.06
C CYS A 46 11.03 8.97 -33.57
N ASP A 47 12.02 8.60 -32.72
CA ASP A 47 13.01 7.57 -33.07
C ASP A 47 12.35 6.19 -33.24
N GLU A 48 11.34 5.90 -32.44
CA GLU A 48 10.60 4.63 -32.46
C GLU A 48 9.10 4.85 -32.61
N ILE A 49 8.41 3.90 -33.27
CA ILE A 49 6.96 3.93 -33.45
C ILE A 49 6.36 2.62 -32.95
N LEU A 50 5.36 2.73 -32.08
CA LEU A 50 4.55 1.61 -31.61
C LEU A 50 3.12 1.71 -32.16
N ASP A 51 2.72 0.75 -32.98
CA ASP A 51 1.32 0.61 -33.43
C ASP A 51 0.48 -0.03 -32.33
N CYS A 52 -0.45 0.73 -31.76
CA CYS A 52 -1.36 0.29 -30.73
C CYS A 52 -2.51 -0.59 -31.21
N LYS A 53 -2.64 -0.84 -32.52
CA LYS A 53 -3.60 -1.79 -33.13
C LYS A 53 -5.03 -1.57 -32.68
N LYS A 54 -5.45 -0.32 -32.61
CA LYS A 54 -6.79 0.09 -32.12
C LYS A 54 -7.10 -0.33 -30.67
N LYS A 55 -6.09 -0.58 -29.85
CA LYS A 55 -6.28 -0.88 -28.43
C LYS A 55 -6.66 0.36 -27.63
N LEU A 56 -7.27 0.11 -26.47
CA LEU A 56 -7.47 1.10 -25.43
C LEU A 56 -6.11 1.44 -24.77
N ILE A 57 -5.85 2.71 -24.60
CA ILE A 57 -4.70 3.24 -23.84
C ILE A 57 -5.23 3.95 -22.61
N THR A 58 -4.61 3.68 -21.47
CA THR A 58 -4.87 4.37 -20.19
C THR A 58 -3.54 4.73 -19.54
N PRO A 59 -3.50 5.68 -18.60
CA PRO A 59 -2.40 5.76 -17.64
C PRO A 59 -2.24 4.43 -16.92
N GLY A 60 -1.01 4.12 -16.48
CA GLY A 60 -0.80 2.96 -15.63
C GLY A 60 -1.62 3.05 -14.34
N TYR A 61 -2.11 1.92 -13.86
CA TYR A 61 -2.86 1.90 -12.60
C TYR A 61 -1.94 2.12 -11.40
N ILE A 62 -2.49 2.76 -10.38
CA ILE A 62 -1.84 2.97 -9.09
C ILE A 62 -2.60 2.14 -8.05
N ASP A 63 -1.91 1.15 -7.46
CA ASP A 63 -2.45 0.40 -6.32
C ASP A 63 -1.97 1.04 -5.02
N SER A 64 -2.89 1.66 -4.31
CA SER A 64 -2.58 2.51 -3.16
C SER A 64 -2.57 1.77 -1.82
N HIS A 65 -2.75 0.43 -1.80
CA HIS A 65 -2.74 -0.34 -0.56
C HIS A 65 -2.39 -1.79 -0.80
N THR A 66 -1.16 -2.20 -0.50
CA THR A 66 -0.74 -3.61 -0.61
C THR A 66 0.21 -4.04 0.49
N HIS A 67 0.26 -5.36 0.76
CA HIS A 67 1.18 -5.99 1.70
C HIS A 67 2.01 -7.07 1.00
N PRO A 68 2.96 -6.72 0.13
CA PRO A 68 3.63 -7.69 -0.73
C PRO A 68 4.76 -8.46 -0.04
N VAL A 69 5.22 -8.05 1.16
CA VAL A 69 6.39 -8.63 1.82
C VAL A 69 5.98 -9.82 2.67
N PHE A 70 5.70 -10.96 2.03
CA PHE A 70 5.43 -12.24 2.70
C PHE A 70 5.99 -13.41 1.89
N VAL A 71 6.11 -14.59 2.50
CA VAL A 71 6.68 -15.79 1.85
C VAL A 71 5.58 -16.67 1.28
N ASN A 72 4.73 -17.20 2.14
CA ASN A 72 3.68 -18.14 1.78
C ASN A 72 2.30 -17.50 1.75
N SER A 73 1.48 -17.90 0.77
CA SER A 73 0.05 -17.52 0.73
C SER A 73 -0.70 -18.20 1.86
N ARG A 74 -1.72 -17.52 2.39
CA ARG A 74 -2.62 -18.05 3.44
C ARG A 74 -3.92 -18.60 2.85
N TYR A 75 -3.84 -19.31 1.71
CA TYR A 75 -5.04 -19.86 1.07
C TYR A 75 -5.80 -20.86 1.96
N ASN A 76 -5.12 -21.55 2.88
CA ASN A 76 -5.78 -22.41 3.85
C ASN A 76 -6.69 -21.62 4.80
N ASP A 77 -6.29 -20.43 5.22
CA ASP A 77 -7.13 -19.55 6.05
C ASP A 77 -8.45 -19.20 5.31
N PHE A 78 -8.40 -19.04 3.99
CA PHE A 78 -9.59 -18.81 3.16
C PHE A 78 -10.54 -20.02 3.19
N PHE A 79 -10.03 -21.24 3.02
CA PHE A 79 -10.83 -22.45 3.13
C PHE A 79 -11.40 -22.64 4.53
N ASP A 80 -10.63 -22.35 5.58
CA ASP A 80 -11.08 -22.40 6.96
C ASP A 80 -12.24 -21.41 7.19
N ARG A 81 -12.16 -20.19 6.65
CA ARG A 81 -13.26 -19.21 6.71
C ARG A 81 -14.51 -19.69 5.97
N LEU A 82 -14.36 -20.23 4.77
CA LEU A 82 -15.48 -20.84 4.01
C LEU A 82 -16.14 -21.99 4.78
N SER A 83 -15.37 -22.69 5.62
CA SER A 83 -15.87 -23.77 6.50
C SER A 83 -16.52 -23.25 7.78
N GLY A 84 -16.64 -21.92 7.93
CA GLY A 84 -17.31 -21.28 9.09
C GLY A 84 -16.40 -21.02 10.30
N LEU A 85 -15.09 -21.21 10.19
CA LEU A 85 -14.17 -20.87 11.27
C LEU A 85 -14.06 -19.35 11.40
N THR A 86 -14.06 -18.88 12.64
CA THR A 86 -13.79 -17.47 12.94
C THR A 86 -12.29 -17.17 12.76
N TYR A 87 -11.95 -15.91 12.56
CA TYR A 87 -10.57 -15.47 12.49
C TYR A 87 -9.76 -15.88 13.73
N LYS A 88 -10.39 -15.82 14.91
CA LYS A 88 -9.81 -16.27 16.18
C LYS A 88 -9.43 -17.75 16.15
N ASN A 89 -10.34 -18.62 15.68
CA ASN A 89 -10.06 -20.05 15.55
C ASN A 89 -8.90 -20.34 14.60
N ILE A 90 -8.80 -19.57 13.49
CA ILE A 90 -7.71 -19.69 12.54
C ILE A 90 -6.37 -19.30 13.19
N GLN A 91 -6.35 -18.21 13.95
CA GLN A 91 -5.16 -17.81 14.71
C GLN A 91 -4.73 -18.85 15.76
N GLU A 92 -5.66 -19.40 16.52
CA GLU A 92 -5.39 -20.45 17.51
C GLU A 92 -4.80 -21.72 16.88
N LYS A 93 -5.14 -22.03 15.63
CA LYS A 93 -4.52 -23.10 14.83
C LYS A 93 -3.14 -22.73 14.25
N GLY A 94 -2.66 -21.52 14.52
CA GLY A 94 -1.35 -21.05 14.02
C GLY A 94 -1.39 -20.47 12.60
N GLY A 95 -2.57 -20.21 12.05
CA GLY A 95 -2.82 -19.44 10.83
C GLY A 95 -2.82 -17.94 11.06
N GLY A 96 -3.42 -17.19 10.15
CA GLY A 96 -3.50 -15.74 10.24
C GLY A 96 -2.13 -15.06 10.12
N ILE A 97 -2.06 -13.86 10.67
CA ILE A 97 -0.85 -13.02 10.62
C ILE A 97 0.36 -13.67 11.31
N ILE A 98 0.15 -14.51 12.34
CA ILE A 98 1.22 -15.18 13.09
C ILE A 98 2.04 -16.09 12.17
N SER A 99 1.39 -16.81 11.26
CA SER A 99 2.07 -17.63 10.26
C SER A 99 2.99 -16.79 9.38
N SER A 100 2.49 -15.67 8.86
CA SER A 100 3.27 -14.74 8.04
C SER A 100 4.47 -14.17 8.78
N ILE A 101 4.32 -13.82 10.08
CA ILE A 101 5.42 -13.30 10.91
C ILE A 101 6.55 -14.32 11.01
N LYS A 102 6.25 -15.57 11.32
CA LYS A 102 7.25 -16.64 11.41
C LYS A 102 8.02 -16.82 10.10
N ASP A 103 7.31 -16.79 8.99
CA ASP A 103 7.87 -16.99 7.67
C ASP A 103 8.78 -15.83 7.24
N VAL A 104 8.36 -14.59 7.44
CA VAL A 104 9.15 -13.39 7.09
C VAL A 104 10.40 -13.27 7.95
N ARG A 105 10.30 -13.52 9.25
CA ARG A 105 11.45 -13.51 10.17
C ARG A 105 12.52 -14.54 9.76
N LYS A 106 12.11 -15.77 9.39
CA LYS A 106 12.99 -16.87 8.99
C LYS A 106 13.56 -16.74 7.58
N ALA A 107 12.86 -16.01 6.70
CA ALA A 107 13.25 -15.91 5.32
C ALA A 107 14.55 -15.14 5.14
N SER A 108 15.40 -15.64 4.25
CA SER A 108 16.58 -14.90 3.81
C SER A 108 16.17 -13.69 2.98
N TYR A 109 17.00 -12.65 2.97
CA TYR A 109 16.85 -11.46 2.15
C TYR A 109 16.60 -11.82 0.66
N LYS A 110 17.42 -12.73 0.13
CA LYS A 110 17.28 -13.22 -1.26
C LYS A 110 15.92 -13.86 -1.53
N LYS A 111 15.38 -14.62 -0.58
CA LYS A 111 14.06 -15.26 -0.72
C LYS A 111 12.95 -14.20 -0.76
N LEU A 112 12.99 -13.20 0.11
CA LEU A 112 12.01 -12.12 0.15
C LEU A 112 12.05 -11.28 -1.13
N ILE A 113 13.23 -10.90 -1.63
CA ILE A 113 13.38 -10.21 -2.93
C ILE A 113 12.66 -10.97 -4.04
N ARG A 114 12.92 -12.29 -4.16
CA ARG A 114 12.25 -13.10 -5.18
C ARG A 114 10.73 -13.08 -5.01
N CYS A 115 10.24 -13.29 -3.78
CA CYS A 115 8.80 -13.28 -3.52
C CYS A 115 8.14 -11.94 -3.86
N VAL A 116 8.77 -10.82 -3.51
CA VAL A 116 8.24 -9.49 -3.83
C VAL A 116 8.31 -9.23 -5.33
N LYS A 117 9.46 -9.53 -5.97
CA LYS A 117 9.62 -9.37 -7.41
C LYS A 117 8.56 -10.14 -8.20
N ASP A 118 8.32 -11.42 -7.87
CA ASP A 118 7.31 -12.25 -8.54
C ASP A 118 5.89 -11.66 -8.40
N ARG A 119 5.62 -10.88 -7.35
CA ARG A 119 4.36 -10.15 -7.17
C ARG A 119 4.32 -8.89 -8.01
N MET A 120 5.42 -8.15 -8.08
CA MET A 120 5.52 -6.96 -8.94
C MET A 120 5.36 -7.33 -10.42
N ASP A 121 5.94 -8.46 -10.86
CA ASP A 121 5.71 -9.00 -12.21
C ASP A 121 4.19 -9.21 -12.50
N ARG A 122 3.41 -9.64 -11.50
CA ARG A 122 1.95 -9.80 -11.65
C ARG A 122 1.23 -8.46 -11.71
N PHE A 123 1.61 -7.47 -10.88
CA PHE A 123 1.03 -6.14 -10.92
C PHE A 123 1.23 -5.48 -12.27
N ILE A 124 2.47 -5.50 -12.82
CA ILE A 124 2.76 -4.90 -14.13
C ILE A 124 1.99 -5.60 -15.25
N ASN A 125 1.85 -6.93 -15.19
CA ASN A 125 1.07 -7.69 -16.16
C ASN A 125 -0.44 -7.37 -16.14
N MET A 126 -0.93 -6.78 -15.04
CA MET A 126 -2.30 -6.29 -14.89
C MET A 126 -2.45 -4.79 -15.16
N GLY A 127 -1.36 -4.12 -15.58
CA GLY A 127 -1.36 -2.70 -15.91
C GLY A 127 -1.09 -1.76 -14.74
N THR A 128 -0.73 -2.29 -13.56
CA THR A 128 -0.34 -1.46 -12.41
C THR A 128 1.12 -1.08 -12.54
N THR A 129 1.42 0.21 -12.54
CA THR A 129 2.78 0.75 -12.71
C THR A 129 3.34 1.38 -11.44
N THR A 130 2.50 1.67 -10.45
CA THR A 130 2.90 2.21 -9.13
C THR A 130 2.16 1.47 -8.04
N VAL A 131 2.87 1.00 -7.01
CA VAL A 131 2.30 0.21 -5.91
C VAL A 131 2.78 0.75 -4.57
N GLU A 132 1.84 1.05 -3.70
CA GLU A 132 2.16 1.29 -2.29
C GLU A 132 2.34 -0.05 -1.59
N CYS A 133 3.51 -0.23 -0.96
CA CYS A 133 3.96 -1.49 -0.39
C CYS A 133 4.25 -1.36 1.10
N LYS A 134 3.44 -2.04 1.92
CA LYS A 134 3.59 -2.03 3.38
C LYS A 134 4.49 -3.16 3.85
N THR A 135 5.26 -2.90 4.92
CA THR A 135 5.85 -3.93 5.77
C THR A 135 4.79 -4.52 6.71
N GLY A 136 5.12 -4.96 7.92
CA GLY A 136 4.13 -5.33 8.93
C GLY A 136 3.93 -6.85 9.10
N TYR A 137 4.76 -7.66 8.46
CA TYR A 137 4.84 -9.09 8.73
C TYR A 137 6.15 -9.50 9.40
N GLY A 138 7.03 -8.55 9.71
CA GLY A 138 8.23 -8.79 10.51
C GLY A 138 8.00 -8.60 12.00
N LEU A 139 7.37 -7.50 12.35
CA LEU A 139 7.00 -7.06 13.70
C LEU A 139 8.17 -7.13 14.71
N SER A 140 9.37 -6.87 14.22
CA SER A 140 10.58 -6.64 15.00
C SER A 140 11.47 -5.64 14.26
N LEU A 141 12.27 -4.87 14.98
CA LEU A 141 13.14 -3.85 14.37
C LEU A 141 13.93 -4.40 13.18
N GLU A 142 14.66 -5.49 13.38
CA GLU A 142 15.47 -6.11 12.33
C GLU A 142 14.64 -6.54 11.11
N SER A 143 13.49 -7.19 11.35
CA SER A 143 12.68 -7.74 10.27
C SER A 143 11.91 -6.69 9.50
N GLU A 144 11.49 -5.60 10.14
CA GLU A 144 10.85 -4.47 9.49
C GLU A 144 11.85 -3.69 8.61
N LEU A 145 13.05 -3.40 9.12
CA LEU A 145 14.12 -2.79 8.33
C LEU A 145 14.53 -3.68 7.14
N LYS A 146 14.69 -4.99 7.37
CA LYS A 146 14.94 -5.96 6.29
C LYS A 146 13.83 -5.94 5.23
N SER A 147 12.58 -5.81 5.64
CA SER A 147 11.45 -5.74 4.71
C SER A 147 11.48 -4.48 3.86
N LEU A 148 11.83 -3.33 4.45
CA LEU A 148 12.04 -2.07 3.72
C LEU A 148 13.22 -2.17 2.74
N ASP A 149 14.36 -2.74 3.15
CA ASP A 149 15.50 -2.98 2.27
C ASP A 149 15.13 -3.87 1.06
N VAL A 150 14.26 -4.86 1.28
CA VAL A 150 13.74 -5.72 0.20
C VAL A 150 12.91 -4.91 -0.79
N LEU A 151 12.04 -4.02 -0.31
CA LEU A 151 11.22 -3.15 -1.17
C LEU A 151 12.10 -2.20 -1.99
N ASP A 152 13.09 -1.56 -1.37
CA ASP A 152 14.04 -0.67 -2.05
C ASP A 152 14.85 -1.43 -3.11
N LYS A 153 15.34 -2.62 -2.75
CA LYS A 153 16.07 -3.46 -3.70
C LYS A 153 15.24 -3.85 -4.90
N VAL A 154 13.97 -4.25 -4.69
CA VAL A 154 13.08 -4.60 -5.81
C VAL A 154 12.76 -3.36 -6.64
N ASN A 155 12.48 -2.21 -6.02
CA ASN A 155 12.27 -0.95 -6.71
C ASN A 155 13.46 -0.57 -7.62
N SER A 156 14.68 -0.84 -7.18
CA SER A 156 15.90 -0.53 -7.96
C SER A 156 16.15 -1.43 -9.17
N ILE A 157 15.48 -2.58 -9.26
CA ILE A 157 15.70 -3.60 -10.31
C ILE A 157 14.46 -3.98 -11.10
N HIS A 158 13.31 -3.39 -10.78
CA HIS A 158 12.03 -3.65 -11.43
C HIS A 158 11.48 -2.38 -12.08
N GLU A 159 10.64 -2.53 -13.10
CA GLU A 159 10.06 -1.40 -13.85
C GLU A 159 8.91 -0.71 -13.12
N ILE A 160 8.34 -1.35 -12.09
CA ILE A 160 7.23 -0.80 -11.29
C ILE A 160 7.77 0.15 -10.22
N ASP A 161 7.10 1.27 -10.01
CA ASP A 161 7.43 2.20 -8.93
C ASP A 161 6.86 1.68 -7.60
N ILE A 162 7.73 1.49 -6.61
CA ILE A 162 7.36 1.04 -5.26
C ILE A 162 7.41 2.21 -4.29
N ILE A 163 6.30 2.49 -3.64
CA ILE A 163 6.19 3.46 -2.55
C ILE A 163 6.14 2.71 -1.23
N ALA A 164 7.22 2.76 -0.47
CA ALA A 164 7.34 1.98 0.76
C ALA A 164 6.66 2.63 1.96
N THR A 165 5.91 1.82 2.71
CA THR A 165 5.23 2.16 3.96
C THR A 165 5.73 1.28 5.09
N PHE A 166 6.16 1.88 6.19
CA PHE A 166 6.45 1.17 7.43
C PHE A 166 5.15 0.87 8.18
N MET A 167 4.94 -0.39 8.55
CA MET A 167 3.75 -0.82 9.30
C MET A 167 4.12 -1.75 10.47
N GLY A 168 5.05 -1.34 11.33
CA GLY A 168 5.36 -2.09 12.55
C GLY A 168 4.15 -2.24 13.50
N ALA A 169 3.15 -1.37 13.34
CA ALA A 169 1.88 -1.41 14.07
C ALA A 169 0.79 -2.18 13.31
N HIS A 170 1.09 -3.32 12.70
CA HIS A 170 0.12 -4.17 12.01
C HIS A 170 -0.57 -5.16 12.96
N ALA A 171 0.15 -5.70 13.91
CA ALA A 171 -0.39 -6.54 14.98
C ALA A 171 0.58 -6.55 16.18
N ILE A 172 0.12 -7.04 17.32
CA ILE A 172 1.00 -7.33 18.46
C ILE A 172 1.64 -8.70 18.22
N PRO A 173 2.99 -8.79 18.13
CA PRO A 173 3.63 -10.07 17.94
C PRO A 173 3.53 -10.95 19.19
N PRO A 174 3.58 -12.29 19.06
CA PRO A 174 3.31 -13.23 20.15
C PRO A 174 4.10 -12.98 21.43
N GLU A 175 5.34 -12.55 21.30
CA GLU A 175 6.23 -12.26 22.43
C GLU A 175 5.80 -11.05 23.28
N TYR A 176 4.92 -10.20 22.75
CA TYR A 176 4.41 -9.00 23.44
C TYR A 176 2.91 -9.07 23.77
N THR A 177 2.28 -10.23 23.62
CA THR A 177 0.83 -10.37 23.86
C THR A 177 0.43 -9.92 25.27
N ASN A 178 1.27 -10.18 26.27
CA ASN A 178 1.05 -9.77 27.67
C ASN A 178 1.71 -8.43 28.02
N ASN A 179 2.46 -7.82 27.12
CA ASN A 179 3.22 -6.58 27.36
C ASN A 179 3.05 -5.63 26.16
N ARG A 180 1.82 -5.33 25.78
CA ARG A 180 1.48 -4.49 24.63
C ARG A 180 2.15 -3.11 24.68
N SER A 181 2.17 -2.51 25.88
CA SER A 181 2.80 -1.19 26.09
C SER A 181 4.28 -1.16 25.74
N ASP A 182 4.98 -2.27 25.99
CA ASP A 182 6.41 -2.39 25.65
C ASP A 182 6.59 -2.46 24.14
N TYR A 183 5.71 -3.15 23.42
CA TYR A 183 5.75 -3.19 21.96
C TYR A 183 5.48 -1.81 21.33
N VAL A 184 4.46 -1.09 21.82
CA VAL A 184 4.17 0.28 21.39
C VAL A 184 5.37 1.19 21.66
N LYS A 185 6.05 1.01 22.81
CA LYS A 185 7.29 1.74 23.11
C LYS A 185 8.40 1.43 22.12
N ILE A 186 8.62 0.14 21.78
CA ILE A 186 9.62 -0.27 20.79
C ILE A 186 9.30 0.33 19.40
N ILE A 187 8.04 0.38 19.00
CA ILE A 187 7.66 1.03 17.73
C ILE A 187 8.06 2.50 17.77
N CYS A 188 7.73 3.22 18.85
CA CYS A 188 7.97 4.65 18.95
C CYS A 188 9.43 5.01 19.16
N ASP A 189 10.13 4.31 20.06
CA ASP A 189 11.46 4.71 20.54
C ASP A 189 12.59 4.11 19.67
N ASP A 190 12.36 2.94 19.05
CA ASP A 190 13.40 2.21 18.30
C ASP A 190 13.09 2.09 16.81
N MET A 191 11.87 1.62 16.44
CA MET A 191 11.56 1.32 15.04
C MET A 191 11.41 2.58 14.22
N ILE A 192 10.55 3.52 14.59
CA ILE A 192 10.29 4.76 13.83
C ILE A 192 11.58 5.57 13.61
N PRO A 193 12.42 5.83 14.64
CA PRO A 193 13.69 6.52 14.44
C PRO A 193 14.63 5.77 13.48
N SER A 194 14.69 4.43 13.57
CA SER A 194 15.52 3.60 12.71
C SER A 194 15.03 3.58 11.27
N VAL A 195 13.73 3.49 11.05
CA VAL A 195 13.08 3.60 9.73
C VAL A 195 13.37 4.96 9.10
N LYS A 196 13.24 6.04 9.87
CA LYS A 196 13.61 7.38 9.39
C LYS A 196 15.07 7.48 9.02
N LYS A 197 15.97 6.90 9.82
CA LYS A 197 17.41 6.86 9.53
C LYS A 197 17.72 6.04 8.28
N GLN A 198 16.99 4.95 8.03
CA GLN A 198 17.10 4.12 6.82
C GLN A 198 16.66 4.91 5.57
N GLY A 199 15.63 5.75 5.66
CA GLY A 199 15.23 6.70 4.63
C GLY A 199 14.48 6.10 3.43
N ILE A 200 13.98 4.87 3.54
CA ILE A 200 13.26 4.15 2.47
C ILE A 200 11.75 4.44 2.55
N ALA A 201 11.15 4.24 3.71
CA ALA A 201 9.72 4.50 3.91
C ALA A 201 9.43 6.00 3.96
N ILE A 202 8.38 6.42 3.26
CA ILE A 202 7.83 7.78 3.35
C ILE A 202 6.56 7.82 4.21
N PHE A 203 5.88 6.69 4.36
CA PHE A 203 4.68 6.55 5.17
C PHE A 203 4.93 5.67 6.39
N ASN A 204 4.17 5.95 7.45
CA ASN A 204 3.89 5.07 8.57
C ASN A 204 2.42 4.68 8.52
N ASP A 205 2.10 3.44 8.85
CA ASP A 205 0.72 2.94 8.92
C ASP A 205 0.47 2.20 10.22
N VAL A 206 -0.76 2.28 10.71
CA VAL A 206 -1.20 1.65 11.97
C VAL A 206 -2.53 0.93 11.74
N PHE A 207 -2.68 -0.28 12.26
CA PHE A 207 -3.97 -0.96 12.27
C PHE A 207 -4.75 -0.61 13.53
N CYS A 208 -5.58 0.42 13.42
CA CYS A 208 -6.42 0.95 14.49
C CYS A 208 -7.78 0.26 14.49
N GLU A 209 -7.90 -0.82 15.26
CA GLU A 209 -9.12 -1.63 15.31
C GLU A 209 -9.22 -2.38 16.65
N GLU A 210 -10.43 -2.78 17.03
CA GLU A 210 -10.64 -3.62 18.19
C GLU A 210 -9.85 -4.92 18.10
N GLY A 211 -9.09 -5.24 19.14
CA GLY A 211 -8.19 -6.40 19.15
C GLY A 211 -6.80 -6.18 18.54
N TYR A 212 -6.59 -5.05 17.85
CA TYR A 212 -5.30 -4.61 17.30
C TYR A 212 -4.75 -3.42 18.10
N PHE A 213 -4.59 -2.24 17.55
CA PHE A 213 -4.13 -1.07 18.29
C PHE A 213 -5.31 -0.18 18.67
N SER A 214 -5.35 0.24 19.95
CA SER A 214 -6.35 1.18 20.44
C SER A 214 -6.17 2.57 19.82
N ILE A 215 -7.18 3.42 19.97
CA ILE A 215 -7.10 4.82 19.53
C ILE A 215 -5.90 5.54 20.16
N GLU A 216 -5.65 5.33 21.47
CA GLU A 216 -4.57 5.97 22.19
C GLU A 216 -3.19 5.45 21.74
N GLU A 217 -3.05 4.12 21.56
CA GLU A 217 -1.82 3.51 21.05
C GLU A 217 -1.53 4.01 19.63
N SER A 218 -2.55 4.01 18.76
CA SER A 218 -2.46 4.48 17.38
C SER A 218 -2.10 5.95 17.30
N ARG A 219 -2.76 6.80 18.10
CA ARG A 219 -2.44 8.24 18.21
C ARG A 219 -0.98 8.46 18.58
N LYS A 220 -0.48 7.76 19.60
CA LYS A 220 0.91 7.88 20.05
C LYS A 220 1.88 7.52 18.92
N ILE A 221 1.66 6.41 18.22
CA ILE A 221 2.51 5.93 17.12
C ILE A 221 2.49 6.95 15.98
N MET A 222 1.30 7.40 15.55
CA MET A 222 1.15 8.36 14.44
C MET A 222 1.79 9.72 14.75
N LEU A 223 1.62 10.23 15.95
CA LEU A 223 2.27 11.48 16.36
C LEU A 223 3.80 11.32 16.41
N THR A 224 4.32 10.19 16.89
CA THR A 224 5.76 9.90 16.87
C THR A 224 6.27 9.84 15.43
N ALA A 225 5.59 9.15 14.53
CA ALA A 225 5.97 9.07 13.13
C ALA A 225 6.01 10.45 12.45
N LYS A 226 5.00 11.29 12.73
CA LYS A 226 4.93 12.68 12.24
C LYS A 226 6.10 13.53 12.74
N LEU A 227 6.47 13.41 14.02
CA LEU A 227 7.63 14.09 14.60
C LEU A 227 8.95 13.70 13.92
N HIS A 228 9.05 12.47 13.46
CA HIS A 228 10.19 11.97 12.68
C HIS A 228 10.08 12.26 11.18
N GLY A 229 9.03 12.97 10.73
CA GLY A 229 8.85 13.37 9.33
C GLY A 229 8.42 12.24 8.41
N LEU A 230 7.69 11.26 8.92
CA LEU A 230 6.91 10.30 8.12
C LEU A 230 5.47 10.83 7.97
N PHE A 231 4.87 10.60 6.82
CA PHE A 231 3.44 10.82 6.62
C PHE A 231 2.66 9.64 7.19
N ASN A 232 1.49 9.91 7.76
CA ASN A 232 0.66 8.86 8.34
C ASN A 232 -0.41 8.36 7.38
N ARG A 233 -0.64 7.07 7.42
CA ARG A 233 -1.78 6.33 6.92
C ARG A 233 -2.36 5.52 8.09
N ILE A 234 -3.56 5.00 7.94
CA ILE A 234 -4.20 4.22 9.00
C ILE A 234 -5.18 3.21 8.38
N HIS A 235 -5.10 1.94 8.79
CA HIS A 235 -6.19 0.98 8.63
C HIS A 235 -7.24 1.31 9.67
N ALA A 236 -8.46 1.60 9.24
CA ALA A 236 -9.48 2.19 10.10
C ALA A 236 -10.87 1.62 9.80
N ASP A 237 -11.63 1.38 10.87
CA ASP A 237 -13.05 1.06 10.81
C ASP A 237 -13.36 -0.10 9.84
N GLU A 238 -12.48 -1.12 9.82
CA GLU A 238 -12.60 -2.29 8.96
C GLU A 238 -13.67 -3.25 9.48
N PHE A 239 -13.65 -3.55 10.77
CA PHE A 239 -14.59 -4.49 11.40
C PHE A 239 -15.68 -3.77 12.18
N ASN A 240 -15.39 -2.60 12.77
CA ASN A 240 -16.31 -1.81 13.56
C ASN A 240 -16.10 -0.31 13.31
N ASP A 241 -17.10 0.55 13.62
CA ASP A 241 -16.90 2.00 13.74
C ASP A 241 -16.12 2.29 15.03
N PHE A 242 -14.81 2.02 14.98
CA PHE A 242 -13.91 2.09 16.14
C PHE A 242 -13.41 3.52 16.41
N GLY A 243 -13.60 4.42 15.45
CA GLY A 243 -13.15 5.81 15.51
C GLY A 243 -11.81 6.05 14.82
N GLY A 244 -11.35 5.10 14.01
CA GLY A 244 -10.13 5.23 13.22
C GLY A 244 -10.17 6.37 12.21
N GLY A 245 -11.34 6.58 11.57
CA GLY A 245 -11.55 7.72 10.66
C GLY A 245 -11.50 9.06 11.36
N GLU A 246 -12.01 9.17 12.60
CA GLU A 246 -11.86 10.38 13.43
C GLU A 246 -10.40 10.63 13.79
N LEU A 247 -9.67 9.59 14.19
CA LEU A 247 -8.23 9.69 14.50
C LEU A 247 -7.42 10.09 13.27
N ALA A 248 -7.77 9.59 12.08
CA ALA A 248 -7.14 10.00 10.83
C ALA A 248 -7.29 11.51 10.59
N ALA A 249 -8.49 12.04 10.79
CA ALA A 249 -8.77 13.48 10.68
C ALA A 249 -7.98 14.29 11.73
N GLU A 250 -7.99 13.86 12.98
CA GLU A 250 -7.29 14.51 14.10
C GLU A 250 -5.77 14.59 13.86
N THR A 251 -5.17 13.54 13.33
CA THR A 251 -3.71 13.47 13.11
C THR A 251 -3.28 14.00 11.75
N HIS A 252 -4.23 14.41 10.89
CA HIS A 252 -4.02 14.79 9.50
C HIS A 252 -3.29 13.69 8.72
N ALA A 253 -3.80 12.47 8.81
CA ALA A 253 -3.32 11.36 8.00
C ALA A 253 -3.55 11.64 6.51
N ILE A 254 -2.67 11.14 5.66
CA ILE A 254 -2.85 11.25 4.20
C ILE A 254 -4.05 10.43 3.74
N SER A 255 -4.20 9.21 4.29
CA SER A 255 -5.35 8.37 4.02
C SER A 255 -5.79 7.57 5.23
N ALA A 256 -7.07 7.20 5.21
CA ALA A 256 -7.62 6.14 6.04
C ALA A 256 -8.16 5.05 5.11
N ASP A 257 -7.77 3.82 5.38
CA ASP A 257 -7.94 2.70 4.48
C ASP A 257 -8.96 1.70 5.07
N HIS A 258 -9.66 0.93 4.23
CA HIS A 258 -10.78 0.03 4.49
C HIS A 258 -12.13 0.75 4.67
N LEU A 259 -12.40 1.37 5.82
CA LEU A 259 -13.57 2.22 6.09
C LEU A 259 -14.93 1.53 5.89
N MET A 260 -14.99 0.21 6.04
CA MET A 260 -16.21 -0.58 5.77
C MET A 260 -17.35 -0.29 6.75
N ASN A 261 -17.00 0.12 7.97
CA ASN A 261 -17.95 0.39 9.04
C ASN A 261 -17.94 1.83 9.54
N ILE A 262 -17.25 2.73 8.82
CA ILE A 262 -17.13 4.13 9.22
C ILE A 262 -18.48 4.84 9.25
N SER A 263 -18.77 5.63 10.29
CA SER A 263 -19.97 6.44 10.41
C SER A 263 -19.93 7.70 9.50
N GLU A 264 -21.09 8.16 9.07
CA GLU A 264 -21.23 9.42 8.30
C GLU A 264 -20.58 10.62 9.02
N LYS A 265 -20.68 10.66 10.35
CA LYS A 265 -20.04 11.69 11.18
C LYS A 265 -18.52 11.68 10.99
N ASN A 266 -17.90 10.50 10.99
CA ASN A 266 -16.44 10.37 10.85
C ASN A 266 -15.99 10.59 9.41
N ILE A 267 -16.82 10.24 8.41
CA ILE A 267 -16.59 10.64 6.99
C ILE A 267 -16.54 12.17 6.89
N GLY A 268 -17.51 12.89 7.50
CA GLY A 268 -17.51 14.36 7.52
C GLY A 268 -16.20 14.94 8.08
N LYS A 269 -15.72 14.39 9.20
CA LYS A 269 -14.42 14.82 9.79
C LYS A 269 -13.24 14.59 8.85
N MET A 270 -13.20 13.45 8.16
CA MET A 270 -12.15 13.15 7.17
C MET A 270 -12.17 14.16 6.03
N VAL A 271 -13.36 14.47 5.49
CA VAL A 271 -13.54 15.46 4.42
C VAL A 271 -13.05 16.83 4.85
N ASP A 272 -13.46 17.30 6.03
CA ASP A 272 -13.07 18.61 6.58
C ASP A 272 -11.56 18.76 6.78
N ASN A 273 -10.85 17.64 6.99
CA ASN A 273 -9.40 17.60 7.20
C ASN A 273 -8.60 17.10 5.97
N GLY A 274 -9.26 16.89 4.83
CA GLY A 274 -8.60 16.49 3.58
C GLY A 274 -8.00 15.08 3.59
N VAL A 275 -8.52 14.18 4.43
CA VAL A 275 -8.09 12.78 4.50
C VAL A 275 -8.71 11.98 3.36
N ILE A 276 -7.89 11.24 2.61
CA ILE A 276 -8.34 10.42 1.50
C ILE A 276 -8.86 9.07 2.02
N GLY A 277 -10.05 8.67 1.63
CA GLY A 277 -10.56 7.32 1.89
C GLY A 277 -10.06 6.34 0.84
N THR A 278 -9.35 5.28 1.25
CA THR A 278 -8.91 4.19 0.36
C THR A 278 -9.81 2.97 0.58
N LEU A 279 -10.62 2.66 -0.40
CA LEU A 279 -11.52 1.49 -0.34
C LEU A 279 -10.84 0.26 -0.93
N LEU A 280 -11.04 -0.89 -0.30
CA LEU A 280 -10.46 -2.17 -0.70
C LEU A 280 -11.55 -3.21 -1.02
N PRO A 281 -12.22 -3.11 -2.18
CA PRO A 281 -13.36 -3.98 -2.50
C PRO A 281 -13.00 -5.48 -2.47
N GLY A 282 -11.77 -5.83 -2.83
CA GLY A 282 -11.29 -7.21 -2.85
C GLY A 282 -11.13 -7.85 -1.46
N THR A 283 -11.02 -7.07 -0.39
CA THR A 283 -10.91 -7.58 0.98
C THR A 283 -12.29 -7.77 1.64
N THR A 284 -13.32 -7.18 1.06
CA THR A 284 -14.70 -7.23 1.55
C THR A 284 -15.40 -8.57 1.28
N PHE A 285 -14.89 -9.36 0.35
CA PHE A 285 -15.43 -10.68 0.00
C PHE A 285 -15.03 -11.78 0.97
#